data_d185dbc81c6feb37c861470fc72d0a03
#
_entry.id   d185dbc81c6feb37c861470fc72d0a03
#
_cell.length_a   1.000
_cell.length_b   1.000
_cell.length_c   1.000
_cell.angle_alpha   90.00
_cell.angle_beta   90.00
_cell.angle_gamma   90.00
#
_symmetry.space_group_name_H-M   'P 1'
#
loop_
_entity.id
_entity.type
_entity.pdbx_description
1 polymer ?
#
loop_
_entity_poly.entity_id
_entity_poly.type
_entity_poly.pdbx_seq_one_letter_code
_entity_poly.pdbx_strand_id
1 'polypeptide(L)'
;MLSDEITLDLTTDIPMKAKQWLLKYGITNQEIQQNNIAYHANSDVLVLIHTQNYWQGRCFGDQNQKYLSKGNKPLTIYGNGDTIVCVEDVLSAIKIARLSPDYCATPLLGSSMSLETTQSLSEQFKKILIWLDRDKAKEAIRISRNLKQRGILVDVVISPKDPKDYEKGEIITWLKNR
;
A
#
# COMPACT_ATOMS: atom_id res chain seq x y z
N MET A 1 12.20 3.94 21.49
CA MET A 1 11.67 2.59 21.27
C MET A 1 10.16 2.74 21.08
N LEU A 2 9.68 2.89 19.84
CA LEU A 2 8.25 2.89 19.51
C LEU A 2 7.79 1.43 19.59
N SER A 3 7.48 1.01 20.80
CA SER A 3 7.03 -0.33 21.08
C SER A 3 5.49 -0.40 20.98
N ASP A 4 4.90 -1.36 21.56
CA ASP A 4 3.49 -1.71 21.60
C ASP A 4 2.54 -0.57 22.02
N GLU A 5 3.06 0.57 22.48
CA GLU A 5 2.30 1.76 22.88
C GLU A 5 1.52 2.43 21.75
N ILE A 6 2.02 2.39 20.49
CA ILE A 6 1.31 3.02 19.35
C ILE A 6 -0.10 2.43 19.14
N THR A 7 -0.26 1.14 19.45
CA THR A 7 -1.57 0.49 19.28
C THR A 7 -2.56 0.81 20.40
N LEU A 8 -2.10 1.35 21.53
CA LEU A 8 -2.92 1.67 22.70
C LEU A 8 -3.40 3.13 22.72
N ASP A 9 -2.57 4.08 22.22
CA ASP A 9 -2.83 5.51 22.29
C ASP A 9 -3.11 6.15 20.91
N LEU A 10 -3.73 5.40 20.00
CA LEU A 10 -4.12 5.91 18.70
C LEU A 10 -5.36 6.80 18.81
N THR A 11 -5.31 7.96 18.15
CA THR A 11 -6.45 8.86 18.00
C THR A 11 -6.88 9.00 16.55
N THR A 12 -8.15 9.23 16.32
CA THR A 12 -8.72 9.62 15.02
C THR A 12 -8.62 11.12 14.77
N ASP A 13 -8.23 11.90 15.77
CA ASP A 13 -7.94 13.33 15.60
C ASP A 13 -6.55 13.53 14.99
N ILE A 14 -6.53 13.54 13.66
CA ILE A 14 -5.31 13.66 12.85
C ILE A 14 -4.97 15.15 12.69
N PRO A 15 -3.75 15.59 13.05
CA PRO A 15 -3.36 16.99 12.93
C PRO A 15 -3.33 17.47 11.49
N MET A 16 -3.48 18.78 11.29
CA MET A 16 -3.60 19.41 9.98
C MET A 16 -2.45 19.06 9.04
N LYS A 17 -1.20 19.02 9.53
CA LYS A 17 -0.03 18.66 8.72
C LYS A 17 -0.14 17.26 8.11
N ALA A 18 -0.62 16.29 8.86
CA ALA A 18 -0.80 14.92 8.41
C ALA A 18 -2.03 14.79 7.47
N LYS A 19 -3.12 15.51 7.76
CA LYS A 19 -4.27 15.62 6.83
C LYS A 19 -3.88 16.22 5.49
N GLN A 20 -3.11 17.30 5.46
CA GLN A 20 -2.62 17.92 4.24
C GLN A 20 -1.74 16.97 3.43
N TRP A 21 -0.90 16.17 4.10
CA TRP A 21 -0.10 15.16 3.41
C TRP A 21 -0.97 14.07 2.77
N LEU A 22 -2.00 13.58 3.45
CA LEU A 22 -2.97 12.62 2.88
C LEU A 22 -3.73 13.23 1.69
N LEU A 23 -4.22 14.47 1.84
CA LEU A 23 -4.93 15.19 0.78
C LEU A 23 -4.07 15.43 -0.46
N LYS A 24 -2.76 15.67 -0.30
CA LYS A 24 -1.83 15.77 -1.43
C LYS A 24 -1.90 14.55 -2.35
N TYR A 25 -2.10 13.36 -1.79
CA TYR A 25 -2.28 12.12 -2.55
C TYR A 25 -3.76 11.80 -2.84
N GLY A 26 -4.65 12.73 -2.58
CA GLY A 26 -6.08 12.58 -2.84
C GLY A 26 -6.79 11.58 -1.93
N ILE A 27 -6.25 11.29 -0.74
CA ILE A 27 -6.92 10.45 0.26
C ILE A 27 -7.98 11.28 0.99
N THR A 28 -9.23 10.85 0.92
CA THR A 28 -10.37 11.56 1.50
C THR A 28 -10.57 11.24 2.98
N ASN A 29 -11.33 12.08 3.68
CA ASN A 29 -11.71 11.81 5.09
C ASN A 29 -12.46 10.48 5.25
N GLN A 30 -13.29 10.12 4.27
CA GLN A 30 -13.99 8.84 4.27
C GLN A 30 -13.00 7.66 4.18
N GLU A 31 -11.99 7.75 3.34
CA GLU A 31 -10.95 6.72 3.20
C GLU A 31 -10.07 6.62 4.44
N ILE A 32 -9.79 7.74 5.11
CA ILE A 32 -9.07 7.74 6.40
C ILE A 32 -9.83 6.88 7.42
N GLN A 33 -11.14 7.08 7.54
CA GLN A 33 -11.99 6.33 8.47
C GLN A 33 -12.13 4.85 8.05
N GLN A 34 -12.44 4.58 6.78
CA GLN A 34 -12.64 3.22 6.26
C GLN A 34 -11.39 2.33 6.36
N ASN A 35 -10.21 2.95 6.27
CA ASN A 35 -8.94 2.22 6.34
C ASN A 35 -8.27 2.30 7.71
N ASN A 36 -9.00 2.77 8.75
CA ASN A 36 -8.50 2.87 10.11
C ASN A 36 -7.17 3.63 10.23
N ILE A 37 -6.96 4.66 9.38
CA ILE A 37 -5.79 5.53 9.48
C ILE A 37 -5.93 6.36 10.75
N ALA A 38 -4.93 6.30 11.61
CA ALA A 38 -4.97 6.91 12.93
C ALA A 38 -3.66 7.68 13.21
N TYR A 39 -3.60 8.37 14.32
CA TYR A 39 -2.45 9.18 14.69
C TYR A 39 -1.97 8.86 16.10
N HIS A 40 -0.65 8.74 16.26
CA HIS A 40 0.01 8.63 17.56
C HIS A 40 0.68 9.96 17.90
N ALA A 41 0.02 10.72 18.78
CA ALA A 41 0.39 12.11 19.09
C ALA A 41 1.78 12.21 19.74
N ASN A 42 2.10 11.32 20.68
CA ASN A 42 3.37 11.35 21.42
C ASN A 42 4.60 11.15 20.54
N SER A 43 4.47 10.41 19.44
CA SER A 43 5.58 10.14 18.51
C SER A 43 5.47 10.90 17.20
N ASP A 44 4.44 11.72 17.02
CA ASP A 44 4.17 12.48 15.80
C ASP A 44 4.14 11.58 14.54
N VAL A 45 3.41 10.46 14.62
CA VAL A 45 3.33 9.43 13.58
C VAL A 45 1.91 9.24 13.09
N LEU A 46 1.70 9.37 11.79
CA LEU A 46 0.47 8.96 11.13
C LEU A 46 0.54 7.47 10.83
N VAL A 47 -0.24 6.68 11.54
CA VAL A 47 -0.29 5.22 11.39
C VAL A 47 -1.21 4.88 10.23
N LEU A 48 -0.63 4.36 9.15
CA LEU A 48 -1.31 4.06 7.88
C LEU A 48 -1.93 2.67 7.86
N ILE A 49 -1.31 1.74 8.58
CA ILE A 49 -1.78 0.36 8.74
C ILE A 49 -1.41 -0.11 10.12
N HIS A 50 -2.36 -0.75 10.80
CA HIS A 50 -2.10 -1.44 12.05
C HIS A 50 -3.00 -2.67 12.17
N THR A 51 -2.41 -3.72 12.70
CA THR A 51 -3.04 -4.98 13.03
C THR A 51 -2.60 -5.37 14.45
N GLN A 52 -3.07 -6.49 14.95
CA GLN A 52 -2.64 -6.99 16.25
C GLN A 52 -1.11 -7.17 16.34
N ASN A 53 -0.44 -7.55 15.24
CA ASN A 53 0.97 -7.94 15.22
C ASN A 53 1.85 -7.07 14.31
N TYR A 54 1.32 -5.99 13.76
CA TYR A 54 2.05 -5.11 12.85
C TYR A 54 1.48 -3.70 12.82
N TRP A 55 2.36 -2.73 12.70
CA TRP A 55 2.00 -1.37 12.31
C TRP A 55 3.06 -0.73 11.42
N GLN A 56 2.64 0.21 10.59
CA GLN A 56 3.48 1.08 9.80
C GLN A 56 2.89 2.49 9.78
N GLY A 57 3.74 3.49 9.95
CA GLY A 57 3.34 4.88 9.96
C GLY A 57 4.35 5.83 9.33
N ARG A 58 3.85 7.01 8.95
CA ARG A 58 4.62 8.15 8.44
C ARG A 58 4.97 9.08 9.61
N CYS A 59 6.26 9.35 9.79
CA CYS A 59 6.75 10.29 10.81
C CYS A 59 6.67 11.73 10.32
N PHE A 60 6.23 12.63 11.20
CA PHE A 60 6.19 14.08 10.99
C PHE A 60 7.05 14.85 12.01
N GLY A 61 7.60 14.17 13.01
CA GLY A 61 8.54 14.71 13.98
C GLY A 61 10.00 14.71 13.51
N ASP A 62 10.93 15.03 14.41
CA ASP A 62 12.36 15.18 14.15
C ASP A 62 13.11 13.84 14.00
N GLN A 63 12.42 12.79 13.65
CA GLN A 63 13.02 11.46 13.49
C GLN A 63 13.74 11.35 12.15
N ASN A 64 14.90 10.68 12.16
CA ASN A 64 15.73 10.48 10.96
C ASN A 64 15.05 9.62 9.86
N GLN A 65 14.00 8.91 10.19
CA GLN A 65 13.30 8.03 9.26
C GLN A 65 11.93 8.59 8.89
N LYS A 66 11.62 8.58 7.59
CA LYS A 66 10.30 8.99 7.07
C LYS A 66 9.18 8.04 7.46
N TYR A 67 9.48 6.75 7.55
CA TYR A 67 8.53 5.69 7.90
C TYR A 67 9.11 4.82 8.98
N LEU A 68 8.24 4.41 9.90
CA LEU A 68 8.53 3.45 10.94
C LEU A 68 7.58 2.27 10.81
N SER A 69 8.06 1.08 11.14
CA SER A 69 7.23 -0.12 11.21
C SER A 69 7.76 -1.08 12.28
N LYS A 70 6.86 -1.89 12.83
CA LYS A 70 7.20 -2.95 13.77
C LYS A 70 6.30 -4.15 13.55
N GLY A 71 6.87 -5.34 13.72
CA GLY A 71 6.17 -6.62 13.59
C GLY A 71 6.29 -7.26 12.22
N ASN A 72 5.50 -8.30 12.00
CA ASN A 72 5.50 -9.07 10.77
C ASN A 72 4.52 -8.47 9.76
N LYS A 73 5.01 -8.13 8.56
CA LYS A 73 4.19 -7.53 7.50
C LYS A 73 3.00 -8.43 7.17
N PRO A 74 1.75 -7.94 7.32
CA PRO A 74 0.57 -8.72 6.94
C PRO A 74 0.34 -8.65 5.43
N LEU A 75 -0.33 -9.65 4.88
CA LEU A 75 -1.00 -9.51 3.60
C LEU A 75 -2.31 -8.76 3.82
N THR A 76 -2.38 -7.53 3.36
CA THR A 76 -3.58 -6.68 3.46
C THR A 76 -4.12 -6.40 2.07
N ILE A 77 -5.39 -6.71 1.82
CA ILE A 77 -6.03 -6.49 0.53
C ILE A 77 -7.06 -5.37 0.66
N TYR A 78 -6.97 -4.38 -0.21
CA TYR A 78 -7.89 -3.26 -0.33
C TYR A 78 -8.78 -3.48 -1.56
N GLY A 79 -10.10 -3.35 -1.40
CA GLY A 79 -11.08 -3.64 -2.46
C GLY A 79 -11.39 -5.13 -2.61
N ASN A 80 -12.23 -5.47 -3.60
CA ASN A 80 -12.79 -6.82 -3.78
C ASN A 80 -12.71 -7.32 -5.23
N GLY A 81 -11.87 -6.73 -6.07
CA GLY A 81 -11.75 -7.11 -7.48
C GLY A 81 -11.06 -8.45 -7.70
N ASP A 82 -11.28 -9.07 -8.85
CA ASP A 82 -10.69 -10.36 -9.24
C ASP A 82 -9.23 -10.25 -9.71
N THR A 83 -8.80 -9.04 -10.07
CA THR A 83 -7.41 -8.73 -10.42
C THR A 83 -6.73 -7.97 -9.30
N ILE A 84 -5.67 -8.53 -8.73
CA ILE A 84 -4.92 -7.85 -7.68
C ILE A 84 -3.75 -7.06 -8.24
N VAL A 85 -3.58 -5.84 -7.75
CA VAL A 85 -2.45 -4.96 -8.06
C VAL A 85 -1.52 -4.88 -6.85
N CYS A 86 -0.30 -5.38 -7.00
CA CYS A 86 0.73 -5.27 -5.98
C CYS A 86 1.46 -3.94 -6.13
N VAL A 87 1.43 -3.12 -5.11
CA VAL A 87 2.06 -1.79 -5.05
C VAL A 87 3.04 -1.68 -3.89
N GLU A 88 3.83 -0.63 -3.81
CA GLU A 88 4.82 -0.50 -2.75
C GLU A 88 4.20 -0.05 -1.41
N ASP A 89 3.24 0.87 -1.44
CA ASP A 89 2.71 1.56 -0.25
C ASP A 89 1.18 1.54 -0.13
N VAL A 90 0.70 1.84 1.09
CA VAL A 90 -0.72 1.84 1.46
C VAL A 90 -1.54 2.85 0.66
N LEU A 91 -1.01 4.06 0.39
CA LEU A 91 -1.78 5.10 -0.30
C LEU A 91 -2.05 4.71 -1.76
N SER A 92 -1.05 4.11 -2.42
CA SER A 92 -1.22 3.53 -3.76
C SER A 92 -2.30 2.44 -3.77
N ALA A 93 -2.31 1.54 -2.77
CA ALA A 93 -3.31 0.49 -2.66
C ALA A 93 -4.73 1.04 -2.46
N ILE A 94 -4.92 1.99 -1.55
CA ILE A 94 -6.21 2.65 -1.32
C ILE A 94 -6.71 3.33 -2.61
N LYS A 95 -5.84 4.08 -3.30
CA LYS A 95 -6.21 4.78 -4.54
C LYS A 95 -6.67 3.82 -5.64
N ILE A 96 -5.98 2.71 -5.84
CA ILE A 96 -6.34 1.72 -6.85
C ILE A 96 -7.65 1.03 -6.50
N ALA A 97 -7.80 0.57 -5.27
CA ALA A 97 -8.97 -0.18 -4.81
C ALA A 97 -10.30 0.57 -4.92
N ARG A 98 -10.26 1.91 -4.80
CA ARG A 98 -11.49 2.74 -4.92
C ARG A 98 -11.95 2.99 -6.34
N LEU A 99 -11.13 2.69 -7.35
CA LEU A 99 -11.35 3.18 -8.72
C LEU A 99 -12.25 2.29 -9.55
N SER A 100 -12.21 0.99 -9.30
CA SER A 100 -12.96 0.00 -10.08
C SER A 100 -13.25 -1.24 -9.24
N PRO A 101 -14.45 -1.81 -9.37
CA PRO A 101 -14.77 -3.10 -8.74
C PRO A 101 -13.98 -4.27 -9.33
N ASP A 102 -13.33 -4.08 -10.50
CA ASP A 102 -12.55 -5.14 -11.16
C ASP A 102 -11.16 -5.34 -10.52
N TYR A 103 -10.69 -4.35 -9.77
CA TYR A 103 -9.36 -4.34 -9.17
C TYR A 103 -9.43 -4.28 -7.65
N CYS A 104 -8.57 -5.06 -7.02
CA CYS A 104 -8.16 -4.85 -5.64
C CYS A 104 -6.65 -4.60 -5.59
N ALA A 105 -6.13 -4.19 -4.45
CA ALA A 105 -4.71 -3.88 -4.33
C ALA A 105 -4.13 -4.35 -3.00
N THR A 106 -2.85 -4.71 -3.02
CA THR A 106 -2.09 -5.04 -1.81
C THR A 106 -0.78 -4.24 -1.78
N PRO A 107 -0.48 -3.54 -0.66
CA PRO A 107 0.81 -2.93 -0.48
C PRO A 107 1.83 -3.97 -0.04
N LEU A 108 2.97 -4.03 -0.72
CA LEU A 108 4.09 -4.88 -0.32
C LEU A 108 4.86 -4.31 0.89
N LEU A 109 4.55 -3.05 1.25
CA LEU A 109 5.22 -2.31 2.34
C LEU A 109 6.75 -2.32 2.17
N GLY A 110 7.17 -2.06 0.96
CA GLY A 110 8.52 -2.13 0.43
C GLY A 110 8.52 -2.71 -0.98
N SER A 111 9.69 -2.97 -1.56
CA SER A 111 9.84 -3.41 -2.94
C SER A 111 10.03 -4.93 -3.11
N SER A 112 9.91 -5.72 -2.03
CA SER A 112 10.08 -7.17 -2.07
C SER A 112 8.79 -7.91 -1.70
N MET A 113 8.57 -9.05 -2.33
CA MET A 113 7.47 -9.95 -2.03
C MET A 113 8.02 -11.21 -1.35
N SER A 114 7.49 -11.54 -0.17
CA SER A 114 7.88 -12.76 0.55
C SER A 114 7.35 -14.01 -0.15
N LEU A 115 7.92 -15.16 0.17
CA LEU A 115 7.42 -16.45 -0.33
C LEU A 115 5.98 -16.71 0.13
N GLU A 116 5.68 -16.39 1.37
CA GLU A 116 4.34 -16.52 1.95
C GLU A 116 3.32 -15.63 1.23
N THR A 117 3.64 -14.35 1.00
CA THR A 117 2.81 -13.45 0.20
C THR A 117 2.61 -13.98 -1.22
N THR A 118 3.69 -14.46 -1.85
CA THR A 118 3.64 -15.06 -3.20
C THR A 118 2.67 -16.23 -3.23
N GLN A 119 2.75 -17.14 -2.28
CA GLN A 119 1.87 -18.31 -2.19
C GLN A 119 0.42 -17.90 -1.98
N SER A 120 0.15 -17.04 -0.99
CA SER A 120 -1.21 -16.58 -0.68
C SER A 120 -1.88 -15.87 -1.85
N LEU A 121 -1.15 -15.03 -2.58
CA LEU A 121 -1.69 -14.36 -3.77
C LEU A 121 -1.94 -15.35 -4.92
N SER A 122 -1.05 -16.33 -5.08
CA SER A 122 -1.18 -17.37 -6.11
C SER A 122 -2.41 -18.27 -5.93
N GLU A 123 -2.78 -18.51 -4.70
CA GLU A 123 -3.96 -19.32 -4.36
C GLU A 123 -5.28 -18.55 -4.54
N GLN A 124 -5.25 -17.23 -4.35
CA GLN A 124 -6.44 -16.40 -4.34
C GLN A 124 -6.75 -15.74 -5.70
N PHE A 125 -5.72 -15.41 -6.49
CA PHE A 125 -5.87 -14.60 -7.69
C PHE A 125 -5.32 -15.31 -8.93
N LYS A 126 -6.12 -15.26 -10.01
CA LYS A 126 -5.71 -15.78 -11.33
C LYS A 126 -4.84 -14.79 -12.11
N LYS A 127 -5.03 -13.49 -11.86
CA LYS A 127 -4.29 -12.40 -12.49
C LYS A 127 -3.70 -11.45 -11.45
N ILE A 128 -2.41 -11.18 -11.57
CA ILE A 128 -1.66 -10.29 -10.69
C ILE A 128 -1.01 -9.20 -11.56
N LEU A 129 -1.17 -7.95 -11.18
CA LEU A 129 -0.43 -6.82 -11.74
C LEU A 129 0.62 -6.36 -10.73
N ILE A 130 1.85 -6.12 -11.18
CA ILE A 130 2.92 -5.56 -10.35
C ILE A 130 3.13 -4.11 -10.79
N TRP A 131 2.84 -3.17 -9.91
CA TRP A 131 3.00 -1.74 -10.15
C TRP A 131 3.72 -1.08 -8.96
N LEU A 132 5.04 -1.21 -8.93
CA LEU A 132 5.88 -0.59 -7.90
C LEU A 132 6.24 0.85 -8.27
N ASP A 133 6.89 1.55 -7.35
CA ASP A 133 7.38 2.89 -7.54
C ASP A 133 8.39 2.93 -8.71
N ARG A 134 8.51 4.10 -9.33
CA ARG A 134 9.25 4.30 -10.60
C ARG A 134 10.66 3.72 -10.58
N ASP A 135 11.38 3.86 -9.49
CA ASP A 135 12.77 3.39 -9.35
C ASP A 135 12.90 1.87 -9.10
N LYS A 136 11.77 1.15 -8.93
CA LYS A 136 11.71 -0.28 -8.59
C LYS A 136 11.31 -1.19 -9.77
N ALA A 137 11.48 -0.72 -11.00
CA ALA A 137 11.11 -1.51 -12.19
C ALA A 137 11.83 -2.87 -12.27
N LYS A 138 13.10 -2.95 -11.85
CA LYS A 138 13.86 -4.21 -11.83
C LYS A 138 13.27 -5.23 -10.85
N GLU A 139 12.87 -4.76 -9.66
CA GLU A 139 12.21 -5.58 -8.65
C GLU A 139 10.85 -6.06 -9.13
N ALA A 140 10.06 -5.20 -9.77
CA ALA A 140 8.78 -5.56 -10.36
C ALA A 140 8.93 -6.69 -11.39
N ILE A 141 9.91 -6.60 -12.28
CA ILE A 141 10.22 -7.64 -13.28
C ILE A 141 10.66 -8.94 -12.58
N ARG A 142 11.49 -8.86 -11.54
CA ARG A 142 11.94 -10.04 -10.78
C ARG A 142 10.78 -10.75 -10.10
N ILE A 143 9.88 -10.02 -9.44
CA ILE A 143 8.66 -10.58 -8.83
C ILE A 143 7.78 -11.23 -9.90
N SER A 144 7.55 -10.55 -11.02
CA SER A 144 6.76 -11.08 -12.14
C SER A 144 7.31 -12.41 -12.66
N ARG A 145 8.62 -12.54 -12.83
CA ARG A 145 9.26 -13.81 -13.27
C ARG A 145 8.99 -14.95 -12.28
N ASN A 146 9.14 -14.70 -10.99
CA ASN A 146 8.88 -15.71 -9.95
C ASN A 146 7.42 -16.19 -9.96
N LEU A 147 6.47 -15.28 -10.12
CA LEU A 147 5.05 -15.61 -10.20
C LEU A 147 4.71 -16.38 -11.50
N LYS A 148 5.26 -15.97 -12.64
CA LYS A 148 5.09 -16.66 -13.94
C LYS A 148 5.60 -18.09 -13.91
N GLN A 149 6.73 -18.35 -13.23
CA GLN A 149 7.27 -19.71 -13.05
C GLN A 149 6.30 -20.62 -12.26
N ARG A 150 5.38 -20.05 -11.52
CA ARG A 150 4.31 -20.78 -10.79
C ARG A 150 3.00 -20.89 -11.58
N GLY A 151 3.01 -20.50 -12.86
CA GLY A 151 1.86 -20.60 -13.75
C GLY A 151 0.81 -19.49 -13.59
N ILE A 152 1.16 -18.37 -12.92
CA ILE A 152 0.24 -17.27 -12.68
C ILE A 152 0.31 -16.28 -13.83
N LEU A 153 -0.84 -15.74 -14.24
CA LEU A 153 -0.92 -14.67 -15.21
C LEU A 153 -0.49 -13.35 -14.55
N VAL A 154 0.67 -12.83 -14.96
CA VAL A 154 1.27 -11.65 -14.37
C VAL A 154 1.68 -10.65 -15.44
N ASP A 155 1.27 -9.40 -15.24
CA ASP A 155 1.76 -8.25 -15.99
C ASP A 155 2.48 -7.25 -15.08
N VAL A 156 3.39 -6.48 -15.66
CA VAL A 156 4.13 -5.42 -14.97
C VAL A 156 3.72 -4.07 -15.55
N VAL A 157 3.33 -3.15 -14.70
CA VAL A 157 3.11 -1.76 -15.05
C VAL A 157 4.38 -0.97 -14.73
N ILE A 158 5.00 -0.39 -15.77
CA ILE A 158 6.13 0.53 -15.62
C ILE A 158 5.64 1.91 -16.02
N SER A 159 5.67 2.84 -15.09
CA SER A 159 5.14 4.18 -15.27
C SER A 159 6.15 5.25 -14.84
N PRO A 160 6.07 6.47 -15.41
CA PRO A 160 6.99 7.56 -15.07
C PRO A 160 6.79 8.18 -13.69
N LYS A 161 5.67 7.90 -13.01
CA LYS A 161 5.36 8.35 -11.65
C LYS A 161 4.99 7.15 -10.78
N ASP A 162 5.05 7.32 -9.47
CA ASP A 162 4.55 6.33 -8.53
C ASP A 162 3.02 6.25 -8.60
N PRO A 163 2.39 5.10 -8.34
CA PRO A 163 0.93 4.94 -8.46
C PRO A 163 0.13 5.99 -7.69
N LYS A 164 0.57 6.36 -6.49
CA LYS A 164 -0.07 7.39 -5.64
C LYS A 164 -0.07 8.80 -6.23
N ASP A 165 0.85 9.09 -7.18
CA ASP A 165 1.01 10.41 -7.79
C ASP A 165 0.13 10.62 -9.04
N TYR A 166 -0.63 9.58 -9.44
CA TYR A 166 -1.57 9.67 -10.56
C TYR A 166 -2.97 10.07 -10.11
N GLU A 167 -3.66 10.76 -11.02
CA GLU A 167 -5.09 11.02 -10.89
C GLU A 167 -5.93 9.78 -11.25
N LYS A 168 -7.19 9.77 -10.81
CA LYS A 168 -8.11 8.65 -11.02
C LYS A 168 -8.16 8.16 -12.46
N GLY A 169 -8.35 9.06 -13.43
CA GLY A 169 -8.48 8.69 -14.84
C GLY A 169 -7.18 8.12 -15.42
N GLU A 170 -6.05 8.63 -15.00
CA GLU A 170 -4.74 8.12 -15.40
C GLU A 170 -4.51 6.69 -14.90
N ILE A 171 -4.84 6.41 -13.61
CA ILE A 171 -4.70 5.05 -13.03
C ILE A 171 -5.55 4.05 -13.82
N ILE A 172 -6.81 4.38 -14.10
CA ILE A 172 -7.70 3.52 -14.88
C ILE A 172 -7.10 3.22 -16.26
N THR A 173 -6.52 4.22 -16.91
CA THR A 173 -5.86 4.05 -18.22
C THR A 173 -4.68 3.08 -18.14
N TRP A 174 -3.84 3.22 -17.11
CA TRP A 174 -2.71 2.30 -16.88
C TRP A 174 -3.17 0.86 -16.64
N LEU A 175 -4.25 0.66 -15.89
CA LEU A 175 -4.76 -0.67 -15.56
C LEU A 175 -5.46 -1.35 -16.74
N LYS A 176 -6.26 -0.62 -17.53
CA LYS A 176 -7.02 -1.18 -18.68
C LYS A 176 -6.16 -1.59 -19.86
N ASN A 177 -4.97 -1.06 -19.98
CA ASN A 177 -4.04 -1.38 -21.07
C ASN A 177 -3.18 -2.63 -20.79
N ARG A 178 -3.61 -3.51 -19.89
CA ARG A 178 -2.87 -4.71 -19.46
C ARG A 178 -3.65 -6.02 -19.60
#